data_ecbbd868a648beeb1fa09ee4019805fc
#
_entry.id   ecbbd868a648beeb1fa09ee4019805fc
#
_cell.length_a   1.000
_cell.length_b   1.000
_cell.length_c   1.000
_cell.angle_alpha   90.00
_cell.angle_beta   90.00
_cell.angle_gamma   90.00
#
_symmetry.space_group_name_H-M   'P 1'
#
loop_
_entity.id
_entity.type
_entity.pdbx_description
1 polymer ?
#
loop_
_entity_poly.entity_id
_entity_poly.type
_entity_poly.pdbx_seq_one_letter_code
_entity_poly.pdbx_strand_id
1 'polypeptide(L)'
;DRLASAQAQLGRARAALAEAESVLTDLRVRAPADGTVTTRMADTGEVVAAGSVLYMLVDPARLYLKGDVPEALIGELRLGLPARLYIDAFPEQPFEAELRYIAAQAEFTPKEVQTADERVKLVYAAKLYLTANPEHRLTPGQPADAVIRWKEDVPWTPPRR
;
A
#
# COMPACT_ATOMS: atom_id res chain seq x y z
N ASP A 1 -13.60 21.99 -54.58
CA ASP A 1 -13.98 22.70 -53.31
C ASP A 1 -15.09 22.01 -52.54
N ARG A 2 -16.16 21.49 -53.15
CA ARG A 2 -17.25 20.78 -52.44
C ARG A 2 -16.80 19.49 -51.77
N LEU A 3 -15.92 18.74 -52.42
CA LEU A 3 -15.41 17.47 -51.91
C LEU A 3 -14.52 17.71 -50.69
N ALA A 4 -13.66 18.72 -50.74
CA ALA A 4 -12.82 19.10 -49.62
C ALA A 4 -13.62 19.60 -48.40
N SER A 5 -14.68 20.39 -48.66
CA SER A 5 -15.56 20.85 -47.59
C SER A 5 -16.36 19.71 -46.94
N ALA A 6 -16.83 18.74 -47.73
CA ALA A 6 -17.53 17.56 -47.26
C ALA A 6 -16.60 16.65 -46.44
N GLN A 7 -15.35 16.48 -46.86
CA GLN A 7 -14.33 15.73 -46.10
C GLN A 7 -14.01 16.40 -44.76
N ALA A 8 -13.92 17.75 -44.75
CA ALA A 8 -13.69 18.51 -43.52
C ALA A 8 -14.89 18.40 -42.55
N GLN A 9 -16.11 18.39 -43.06
CA GLN A 9 -17.33 18.17 -42.25
C GLN A 9 -17.38 16.76 -41.68
N LEU A 10 -17.05 15.74 -42.47
CA LEU A 10 -16.97 14.36 -42.01
C LEU A 10 -15.91 14.21 -40.93
N GLY A 11 -14.74 14.83 -41.09
CA GLY A 11 -13.68 14.84 -40.09
C GLY A 11 -14.14 15.44 -38.76
N ARG A 12 -14.82 16.58 -38.80
CA ARG A 12 -15.39 17.22 -37.60
C ARG A 12 -16.46 16.36 -36.92
N ALA A 13 -17.36 15.76 -37.68
CA ALA A 13 -18.41 14.90 -37.17
C ALA A 13 -17.81 13.63 -36.47
N ARG A 14 -16.77 13.05 -37.07
CA ARG A 14 -16.05 11.89 -36.47
C ARG A 14 -15.33 12.29 -35.20
N ALA A 15 -14.69 13.46 -35.12
CA ALA A 15 -14.05 13.95 -33.93
C ALA A 15 -15.06 14.19 -32.80
N ALA A 16 -16.20 14.80 -33.08
CA ALA A 16 -17.27 15.00 -32.10
C ALA A 16 -17.87 13.67 -31.61
N LEU A 17 -18.00 12.68 -32.48
CA LEU A 17 -18.45 11.34 -32.08
C LEU A 17 -17.42 10.69 -31.14
N ALA A 18 -16.14 10.71 -31.48
CA ALA A 18 -15.09 10.15 -30.66
C ALA A 18 -15.00 10.81 -29.27
N GLU A 19 -15.19 12.12 -29.20
CA GLU A 19 -15.28 12.86 -27.95
C GLU A 19 -16.47 12.39 -27.10
N ALA A 20 -17.65 12.26 -27.69
CA ALA A 20 -18.84 11.78 -26.99
C ALA A 20 -18.68 10.32 -26.51
N GLU A 21 -18.07 9.46 -27.32
CA GLU A 21 -17.75 8.07 -26.92
C GLU A 21 -16.75 8.00 -25.80
N SER A 22 -15.74 8.89 -25.76
CA SER A 22 -14.79 8.99 -24.66
C SER A 22 -15.50 9.36 -23.36
N VAL A 23 -16.36 10.38 -23.39
CA VAL A 23 -17.15 10.79 -22.22
C VAL A 23 -18.02 9.64 -21.72
N LEU A 24 -18.69 8.90 -22.62
CA LEU A 24 -19.50 7.73 -22.23
C LEU A 24 -18.66 6.61 -21.59
N THR A 25 -17.43 6.45 -22.04
CA THR A 25 -16.50 5.47 -21.48
C THR A 25 -16.09 5.87 -20.07
N ASP A 26 -15.82 7.15 -19.84
CA ASP A 26 -15.42 7.69 -18.52
C ASP A 26 -16.55 7.61 -17.48
N LEU A 27 -17.81 7.59 -17.92
CA LEU A 27 -18.96 7.36 -17.04
C LEU A 27 -19.06 5.91 -16.54
N ARG A 28 -18.30 4.99 -17.08
CA ARG A 28 -18.22 3.60 -16.62
C ARG A 28 -16.98 3.38 -15.78
N VAL A 29 -17.11 3.58 -14.49
CA VAL A 29 -16.01 3.36 -13.55
C VAL A 29 -15.72 1.86 -13.42
N ARG A 30 -14.47 1.48 -13.68
CA ARG A 30 -13.98 0.09 -13.58
C ARG A 30 -12.84 0.02 -12.57
N ALA A 31 -12.69 -1.13 -11.93
CA ALA A 31 -11.53 -1.40 -11.09
C ALA A 31 -10.25 -1.37 -11.96
N PRO A 32 -9.22 -0.59 -11.56
CA PRO A 32 -7.96 -0.50 -12.31
C PRO A 32 -7.05 -1.72 -12.13
N ALA A 33 -7.32 -2.54 -11.11
CA ALA A 33 -6.56 -3.74 -10.75
C ALA A 33 -7.44 -4.73 -9.99
N ASP A 34 -6.95 -5.95 -9.84
CA ASP A 34 -7.56 -6.92 -8.94
C ASP A 34 -7.43 -6.46 -7.49
N GLY A 35 -8.46 -6.73 -6.68
CA GLY A 35 -8.46 -6.31 -5.29
C GLY A 35 -9.83 -6.47 -4.62
N THR A 36 -9.88 -6.06 -3.36
CA THR A 36 -11.11 -6.07 -2.56
C THR A 36 -11.56 -4.63 -2.28
N VAL A 37 -12.82 -4.35 -2.53
CA VAL A 37 -13.42 -3.05 -2.16
C VAL A 37 -13.58 -3.01 -0.65
N THR A 38 -12.87 -2.10 0.01
CA THR A 38 -12.93 -1.93 1.47
C THR A 38 -13.96 -0.89 1.89
N THR A 39 -14.15 0.12 1.07
CA THR A 39 -15.09 1.21 1.38
C THR A 39 -15.79 1.68 0.12
N ARG A 40 -17.09 1.84 0.20
CA ARG A 40 -17.92 2.54 -0.78
C ARG A 40 -18.20 3.94 -0.26
N MET A 41 -17.82 4.96 -1.02
CA MET A 41 -17.92 6.38 -0.62
C MET A 41 -19.07 7.11 -1.31
N ALA A 42 -19.70 6.52 -2.31
CA ALA A 42 -20.86 7.08 -3.00
C ALA A 42 -21.98 6.05 -3.12
N ASP A 43 -23.20 6.48 -2.89
CA ASP A 43 -24.40 5.66 -3.04
C ASP A 43 -25.15 5.94 -4.34
N THR A 44 -26.00 4.99 -4.74
CA THR A 44 -26.83 5.15 -5.93
C THR A 44 -27.82 6.29 -5.69
N GLY A 45 -27.84 7.24 -6.61
CA GLY A 45 -28.69 8.44 -6.52
C GLY A 45 -27.97 9.68 -5.99
N GLU A 46 -26.72 9.55 -5.53
CA GLU A 46 -25.91 10.71 -5.15
C GLU A 46 -25.34 11.43 -6.37
N VAL A 47 -25.21 12.75 -6.23
CA VAL A 47 -24.50 13.60 -7.20
C VAL A 47 -23.07 13.76 -6.75
N VAL A 48 -22.14 13.27 -7.55
CA VAL A 48 -20.70 13.34 -7.27
C VAL A 48 -20.01 14.32 -8.22
N ALA A 49 -19.00 15.03 -7.72
CA ALA A 49 -18.19 15.91 -8.55
C ALA A 49 -17.19 15.09 -9.39
N ALA A 50 -16.72 15.67 -10.49
CA ALA A 50 -15.63 15.08 -11.25
C ALA A 50 -14.38 14.90 -10.38
N GLY A 51 -13.77 13.71 -10.38
CA GLY A 51 -12.63 13.36 -9.55
C GLY A 51 -12.96 12.89 -8.13
N SER A 52 -14.23 12.79 -7.76
CA SER A 52 -14.63 12.22 -6.47
C SER A 52 -14.24 10.74 -6.37
N VAL A 53 -13.77 10.33 -5.20
CA VAL A 53 -13.48 8.93 -4.89
C VAL A 53 -14.79 8.19 -4.65
N LEU A 54 -15.06 7.16 -5.42
CA LEU A 54 -16.29 6.36 -5.32
C LEU A 54 -16.08 5.10 -4.48
N TYR A 55 -14.92 4.46 -4.64
CA TYR A 55 -14.56 3.20 -3.96
C TYR A 55 -13.11 3.24 -3.52
N MET A 56 -12.82 2.63 -2.39
CA MET A 56 -11.47 2.31 -1.97
C MET A 56 -11.19 0.83 -2.24
N LEU A 57 -10.17 0.57 -3.06
CA LEU A 57 -9.74 -0.77 -3.44
C LEU A 57 -8.40 -1.08 -2.78
N VAL A 58 -8.29 -2.26 -2.20
CA VAL A 58 -7.05 -2.77 -1.60
C VAL A 58 -6.68 -4.09 -2.27
N ASP A 59 -5.42 -4.21 -2.65
CA ASP A 59 -4.84 -5.46 -3.12
C ASP A 59 -4.31 -6.27 -1.91
N PRO A 60 -5.01 -7.32 -1.47
CA PRO A 60 -4.61 -8.12 -0.31
C PRO A 60 -3.36 -8.96 -0.57
N ALA A 61 -2.93 -9.11 -1.82
CA ALA A 61 -1.69 -9.80 -2.16
C ALA A 61 -0.44 -8.91 -1.98
N ARG A 62 -0.61 -7.59 -1.87
CA ARG A 62 0.48 -6.61 -1.80
C ARG A 62 0.56 -5.89 -0.46
N LEU A 63 0.32 -6.58 0.62
CA LEU A 63 0.43 -6.01 1.95
C LEU A 63 1.89 -5.88 2.39
N TYR A 64 2.16 -4.85 3.18
CA TYR A 64 3.42 -4.67 3.86
C TYR A 64 3.21 -4.18 5.30
N LEU A 65 4.12 -4.54 6.18
CA LEU A 65 4.22 -3.95 7.51
C LEU A 65 5.18 -2.75 7.45
N LYS A 66 4.72 -1.59 7.91
CA LYS A 66 5.60 -0.46 8.22
C LYS A 66 6.03 -0.60 9.69
N GLY A 67 7.30 -0.70 9.92
CA GLY A 67 7.89 -0.77 11.27
C GLY A 67 9.02 0.23 11.41
N ASP A 68 9.35 0.56 12.66
CA ASP A 68 10.43 1.48 12.99
C ASP A 68 11.62 0.70 13.53
N VAL A 69 12.78 0.89 12.91
CA VAL A 69 14.03 0.25 13.28
C VAL A 69 14.90 1.25 14.02
N PRO A 70 15.38 0.93 15.24
CA PRO A 70 16.33 1.77 15.97
C PRO A 70 17.62 2.00 15.18
N GLU A 71 18.18 3.22 15.26
CA GLU A 71 19.44 3.60 14.59
C GLU A 71 20.58 2.61 14.88
N ALA A 72 20.66 2.10 16.09
CA ALA A 72 21.72 1.15 16.49
C ALA A 72 21.72 -0.16 15.67
N LEU A 73 20.59 -0.53 15.06
CA LEU A 73 20.44 -1.78 14.30
C LEU A 73 20.47 -1.56 12.79
N ILE A 74 20.41 -0.31 12.32
CA ILE A 74 20.28 -0.01 10.88
C ILE A 74 21.51 -0.50 10.09
N GLY A 75 22.69 -0.49 10.68
CA GLY A 75 23.94 -0.93 10.04
C GLY A 75 23.98 -2.42 9.70
N GLU A 76 23.14 -3.23 10.36
CA GLU A 76 23.05 -4.67 10.16
C GLU A 76 22.01 -5.05 9.11
N LEU A 77 21.09 -4.13 8.80
CA LEU A 77 20.00 -4.39 7.86
C LEU A 77 20.44 -4.16 6.42
N ARG A 78 19.96 -5.04 5.55
CA ARG A 78 20.11 -4.95 4.11
C ARG A 78 18.79 -5.28 3.44
N LEU A 79 18.54 -4.70 2.27
CA LEU A 79 17.38 -5.06 1.45
C LEU A 79 17.47 -6.53 1.05
N GLY A 80 16.35 -7.21 1.03
CA GLY A 80 16.26 -8.64 0.72
C GLY A 80 16.38 -9.57 1.94
N LEU A 81 16.58 -9.04 3.15
CA LEU A 81 16.61 -9.89 4.34
C LEU A 81 15.25 -10.52 4.62
N PRO A 82 15.24 -11.82 4.96
CA PRO A 82 14.02 -12.51 5.34
C PRO A 82 13.51 -12.03 6.68
N ALA A 83 12.20 -11.90 6.78
CA ALA A 83 11.51 -11.51 8.00
C ALA A 83 10.30 -12.40 8.26
N ARG A 84 9.86 -12.45 9.50
CA ARG A 84 8.61 -13.09 9.93
C ARG A 84 7.75 -12.10 10.66
N LEU A 85 6.48 -12.03 10.26
CA LEU A 85 5.47 -11.20 10.89
C LEU A 85 4.65 -12.05 11.84
N TYR A 86 4.49 -11.58 13.05
CA TYR A 86 3.69 -12.19 14.12
C TYR A 86 2.50 -11.30 14.38
N ILE A 87 1.30 -11.86 14.25
CA ILE A 87 0.04 -11.14 14.36
C ILE A 87 -0.75 -11.77 15.49
N ASP A 88 -1.32 -10.96 16.37
CA ASP A 88 -2.03 -11.45 17.56
C ASP A 88 -3.23 -12.32 17.23
N ALA A 89 -3.86 -12.09 16.08
CA ALA A 89 -4.95 -12.94 15.59
C ALA A 89 -4.50 -14.37 15.20
N PHE A 90 -3.19 -14.57 14.93
CA PHE A 90 -2.62 -15.86 14.50
C PHE A 90 -1.29 -16.14 15.22
N PRO A 91 -1.31 -16.33 16.55
CA PRO A 91 -0.09 -16.34 17.37
C PRO A 91 0.88 -17.49 17.06
N GLU A 92 0.38 -18.60 16.55
CA GLU A 92 1.18 -19.79 16.22
C GLU A 92 1.64 -19.84 14.75
N GLN A 93 1.17 -18.92 13.91
CA GLN A 93 1.43 -18.93 12.48
C GLN A 93 2.15 -17.65 12.05
N PRO A 94 3.49 -17.64 12.00
CA PRO A 94 4.23 -16.51 11.46
C PRO A 94 4.03 -16.42 9.93
N PHE A 95 3.92 -15.20 9.42
CA PHE A 95 3.83 -14.93 7.99
C PHE A 95 5.20 -14.52 7.47
N GLU A 96 5.63 -15.13 6.37
CA GLU A 96 6.91 -14.81 5.75
C GLU A 96 6.85 -13.47 5.02
N ALA A 97 7.90 -12.67 5.21
CA ALA A 97 8.04 -11.36 4.62
C ALA A 97 9.51 -11.09 4.25
N GLU A 98 9.71 -10.07 3.46
CA GLU A 98 11.02 -9.62 3.01
C GLU A 98 11.18 -8.11 3.23
N LEU A 99 12.33 -7.70 3.74
CA LEU A 99 12.68 -6.30 3.88
C LEU A 99 13.00 -5.68 2.51
N ARG A 100 12.12 -4.83 1.99
CA ARG A 100 12.29 -4.22 0.65
C ARG A 100 12.49 -2.72 0.65
N TYR A 101 12.30 -2.07 1.79
CA TYR A 101 12.48 -0.63 1.89
C TYR A 101 13.01 -0.26 3.28
N ILE A 102 13.98 0.65 3.28
CA ILE A 102 14.52 1.31 4.48
C ILE A 102 14.57 2.80 4.15
N ALA A 103 14.02 3.65 5.00
CA ALA A 103 14.06 5.09 4.83
C ALA A 103 15.52 5.60 4.88
N ALA A 104 15.85 6.53 3.99
CA ALA A 104 17.18 7.15 3.95
C ALA A 104 17.40 8.19 5.08
N GLN A 105 16.31 8.66 5.69
CA GLN A 105 16.35 9.63 6.77
C GLN A 105 15.70 9.06 8.02
N ALA A 106 16.30 9.37 9.17
CA ALA A 106 15.74 9.01 10.45
C ALA A 106 14.54 9.91 10.78
N GLU A 107 13.55 9.30 11.40
CA GLU A 107 12.39 10.00 11.96
C GLU A 107 12.51 10.00 13.50
N PHE A 108 11.96 11.03 14.14
CA PHE A 108 11.84 11.06 15.59
C PHE A 108 10.55 10.32 15.99
N THR A 109 10.65 9.33 16.87
CA THR A 109 9.44 8.78 17.47
C THR A 109 8.82 9.82 18.39
N PRO A 110 7.61 10.32 18.12
CA PRO A 110 6.88 11.17 19.06
C PRO A 110 6.40 10.29 20.23
N LYS A 111 7.23 10.07 21.23
CA LYS A 111 6.75 9.64 22.54
C LYS A 111 6.49 10.89 23.38
N GLU A 112 5.31 10.99 23.95
CA GLU A 112 5.02 11.94 25.01
C GLU A 112 5.99 11.71 26.15
N VAL A 113 6.94 12.61 26.28
CA VAL A 113 8.04 12.51 27.25
C VAL A 113 7.51 12.93 28.61
N GLN A 114 7.43 12.00 29.56
CA GLN A 114 7.13 12.32 30.96
C GLN A 114 8.36 12.28 31.90
N THR A 115 9.54 11.91 31.40
CA THR A 115 10.76 11.85 32.22
C THR A 115 11.99 12.32 31.45
N ALA A 116 12.90 13.01 32.14
CA ALA A 116 14.10 13.66 31.57
C ALA A 116 15.17 12.69 30.99
N ASP A 117 15.02 11.40 31.17
CA ASP A 117 15.99 10.37 30.73
C ASP A 117 15.59 9.61 29.45
N GLU A 118 14.42 9.85 28.91
CA GLU A 118 14.03 9.28 27.60
C GLU A 118 14.53 10.18 26.47
N ARG A 119 15.78 9.96 26.07
CA ARG A 119 16.34 10.55 24.86
C ARG A 119 15.47 10.18 23.66
N VAL A 120 15.11 11.17 22.88
CA VAL A 120 14.48 10.97 21.58
C VAL A 120 15.31 9.95 20.78
N LYS A 121 14.77 8.77 20.55
CA LYS A 121 15.47 7.73 19.81
C LYS A 121 15.18 7.95 18.31
N LEU A 122 16.25 8.09 17.55
CA LEU A 122 16.18 8.09 16.09
C LEU A 122 15.80 6.68 15.62
N VAL A 123 14.79 6.64 14.76
CA VAL A 123 14.33 5.41 14.14
C VAL A 123 14.26 5.58 12.62
N TYR A 124 14.41 4.50 11.91
CA TYR A 124 14.29 4.46 10.46
C TYR A 124 13.06 3.65 10.08
N ALA A 125 12.18 4.23 9.27
CA ALA A 125 11.04 3.50 8.78
C ALA A 125 11.48 2.40 7.81
N ALA A 126 11.01 1.19 8.06
CA ALA A 126 11.24 0.02 7.21
C ALA A 126 9.92 -0.55 6.73
N LYS A 127 9.90 -1.12 5.52
CA LYS A 127 8.74 -1.82 4.98
C LYS A 127 9.09 -3.27 4.69
N LEU A 128 8.34 -4.13 5.31
CA LEU A 128 8.44 -5.57 5.19
C LEU A 128 7.26 -6.07 4.36
N TYR A 129 7.54 -6.52 3.14
CA TYR A 129 6.51 -6.98 2.22
C TYR A 129 6.23 -8.45 2.45
N LEU A 130 4.97 -8.80 2.61
CA LEU A 130 4.55 -10.19 2.70
C LEU A 130 4.90 -10.95 1.43
N THR A 131 5.43 -12.14 1.60
CA THR A 131 5.71 -13.05 0.47
C THR A 131 4.43 -13.69 -0.03
N ALA A 132 3.51 -14.00 0.89
CA ALA A 132 2.20 -14.56 0.58
C ALA A 132 1.18 -14.17 1.65
N ASN A 133 -0.07 -13.98 1.24
CA ASN A 133 -1.22 -13.81 2.12
C ASN A 133 -2.27 -14.88 1.80
N PRO A 134 -2.09 -16.12 2.31
CA PRO A 134 -2.99 -17.21 2.01
C PRO A 134 -4.40 -16.90 2.51
N GLU A 135 -5.40 -17.20 1.69
CA GLU A 135 -6.83 -16.96 1.98
C GLU A 135 -7.16 -15.50 2.32
N HIS A 136 -6.27 -14.55 1.99
CA HIS A 136 -6.42 -13.12 2.29
C HIS A 136 -6.76 -12.84 3.77
N ARG A 137 -6.14 -13.61 4.69
CA ARG A 137 -6.41 -13.51 6.14
C ARG A 137 -5.94 -12.21 6.75
N LEU A 138 -4.90 -11.61 6.17
CA LEU A 138 -4.36 -10.35 6.64
C LEU A 138 -5.05 -9.19 5.93
N THR A 139 -5.43 -8.21 6.73
CA THR A 139 -6.07 -6.98 6.26
C THR A 139 -5.26 -5.77 6.70
N PRO A 140 -5.30 -4.66 5.95
CA PRO A 140 -4.65 -3.41 6.37
C PRO A 140 -5.16 -2.93 7.73
N GLY A 141 -4.26 -2.34 8.51
CA GLY A 141 -4.58 -1.79 9.83
C GLY A 141 -4.45 -2.77 11.00
N GLN A 142 -4.10 -4.02 10.76
CA GLN A 142 -3.79 -4.97 11.83
C GLN A 142 -2.42 -4.67 12.44
N PRO A 143 -2.30 -4.62 13.79
CA PRO A 143 -1.01 -4.54 14.46
C PRO A 143 -0.25 -5.85 14.28
N ALA A 144 1.06 -5.74 14.08
CA ALA A 144 1.93 -6.89 13.91
C ALA A 144 3.34 -6.58 14.43
N ASP A 145 3.99 -7.59 14.97
CA ASP A 145 5.40 -7.55 15.30
C ASP A 145 6.22 -8.21 14.19
N ALA A 146 7.42 -7.70 13.94
CA ALA A 146 8.32 -8.26 12.94
C ALA A 146 9.64 -8.69 13.54
N VAL A 147 10.12 -9.85 13.11
CA VAL A 147 11.47 -10.33 13.40
C VAL A 147 12.22 -10.42 12.08
N ILE A 148 13.29 -9.64 11.94
CA ILE A 148 14.16 -9.66 10.75
C ILE A 148 15.39 -10.51 11.08
N ARG A 149 15.68 -11.49 10.23
CA ARG A 149 16.87 -12.33 10.40
C ARG A 149 18.02 -11.74 9.59
N TRP A 150 18.96 -11.15 10.29
CA TRP A 150 20.13 -10.50 9.70
C TRP A 150 21.35 -11.42 9.52
N LYS A 151 21.34 -12.62 10.17
CA LYS A 151 22.33 -13.69 10.00
C LYS A 151 21.64 -15.03 9.76
N GLU A 152 22.18 -15.84 8.85
CA GLU A 152 21.59 -17.14 8.49
C GLU A 152 21.60 -18.16 9.63
N ASP A 153 22.62 -18.10 10.50
CA ASP A 153 22.81 -19.07 11.59
C ASP A 153 21.99 -18.77 12.86
N VAL A 154 21.21 -17.68 12.87
CA VAL A 154 20.40 -17.31 14.02
C VAL A 154 19.01 -17.94 13.93
N PRO A 155 18.56 -18.71 14.94
CA PRO A 155 17.21 -19.27 14.95
C PRO A 155 16.16 -18.17 15.06
N TRP A 156 14.99 -18.41 14.49
CA TRP A 156 13.84 -17.53 14.64
C TRP A 156 13.36 -17.51 16.09
N THR A 157 13.47 -16.38 16.74
CA THR A 157 12.96 -16.17 18.10
C THR A 157 11.73 -15.28 18.03
N PRO A 158 10.54 -15.76 18.40
CA PRO A 158 9.35 -14.92 18.44
C PRO A 158 9.55 -13.71 19.34
N PRO A 159 8.92 -12.56 19.07
CA PRO A 159 9.00 -11.39 19.92
C PRO A 159 8.48 -11.74 21.32
N ARG A 160 9.16 -11.23 22.36
CA ARG A 160 8.69 -11.37 23.75
C ARG A 160 7.46 -10.47 23.92
N ARG A 161 6.36 -11.09 24.26
CA ARG A 161 5.11 -10.39 24.63
C ARG A 161 5.16 -9.89 26.06
#